data_f0dd0c0a2d7b565ba46be8e48e47059b
#
_entry.id   f0dd0c0a2d7b565ba46be8e48e47059b
#
_cell.length_a   1.000
_cell.length_b   1.000
_cell.length_c   1.000
_cell.angle_alpha   90.00
_cell.angle_beta   90.00
_cell.angle_gamma   90.00
#
_symmetry.space_group_name_H-M   'P 1'
#
loop_
_entity.id
_entity.type
_entity.pdbx_description
1 polymer ?
#
loop_
_entity_poly.entity_id
_entity_poly.type
_entity_poly.pdbx_seq_one_letter_code
_entity_poly.pdbx_strand_id
1 'polypeptide(L)'
;MLFWIRKLHIICTVVLVLIILTVGSIYVYRHSPRLRQWIRNERSLLTRHRHHYTLPEGKCFDDLQNVQLEAAKRNGIKPLDDDKKIQRLVHDGVLEEISENATYKVDHLTHSYPYLVPKAVMLLEDIGELTQSLGKSRSRIIVTSGLRTKETIAKLSRSNSNASRNSCHQYGTTFDISYIRFDESCFLEKTDISQALHDALEKLHEQGRCYVKTEKKQHCYHITVK
;
A
#
# COMPACT_ATOMS: atom_id res chain seq x y z
N MET A 1 -5.56 -25.30 -56.17
CA MET A 1 -4.36 -25.49 -55.33
C MET A 1 -3.63 -24.16 -55.04
N LEU A 2 -3.28 -23.34 -56.03
CA LEU A 2 -2.56 -22.07 -55.80
C LEU A 2 -3.31 -21.07 -54.90
N PHE A 3 -4.63 -20.97 -54.94
CA PHE A 3 -5.45 -20.08 -54.15
C PHE A 3 -5.38 -20.38 -52.63
N TRP A 4 -5.38 -21.65 -52.26
CA TRP A 4 -5.23 -22.12 -50.88
C TRP A 4 -3.84 -21.86 -50.30
N ILE A 5 -2.80 -22.02 -51.13
CA ILE A 5 -1.40 -21.72 -50.73
C ILE A 5 -1.21 -20.24 -50.46
N ARG A 6 -1.77 -19.35 -51.29
CA ARG A 6 -1.74 -17.89 -51.05
C ARG A 6 -2.47 -17.49 -49.76
N LYS A 7 -3.65 -18.07 -49.50
CA LYS A 7 -4.37 -17.83 -48.23
C LYS A 7 -3.58 -18.27 -47.01
N LEU A 8 -3.00 -19.44 -47.07
CA LEU A 8 -2.14 -19.97 -45.99
C LEU A 8 -0.92 -19.08 -45.74
N HIS A 9 -0.27 -18.62 -46.81
CA HIS A 9 0.84 -17.64 -46.69
C HIS A 9 0.44 -16.34 -46.01
N ILE A 10 -0.69 -15.76 -46.37
CA ILE A 10 -1.22 -14.53 -45.74
C ILE A 10 -1.49 -14.76 -44.27
N ILE A 11 -2.15 -15.87 -43.91
CA ILE A 11 -2.46 -16.21 -42.52
C ILE A 11 -1.17 -16.39 -41.71
N CYS A 12 -0.20 -17.13 -42.21
CA CYS A 12 1.09 -17.31 -41.56
C CYS A 12 1.86 -16.01 -41.37
N THR A 13 1.82 -15.10 -42.36
CA THR A 13 2.46 -13.78 -42.26
C THR A 13 1.78 -12.92 -41.22
N VAL A 14 0.44 -12.88 -41.16
CA VAL A 14 -0.31 -12.13 -40.15
C VAL A 14 -0.02 -12.65 -38.75
N VAL A 15 -0.02 -13.98 -38.57
CA VAL A 15 0.30 -14.62 -37.27
C VAL A 15 1.72 -14.29 -36.84
N LEU A 16 2.68 -14.35 -37.76
CA LEU A 16 4.08 -14.01 -37.46
C LEU A 16 4.23 -12.54 -37.01
N VAL A 17 3.56 -11.61 -37.73
CA VAL A 17 3.56 -10.18 -37.37
C VAL A 17 2.94 -9.96 -35.99
N LEU A 18 1.82 -10.62 -35.68
CA LEU A 18 1.20 -10.53 -34.36
C LEU A 18 2.12 -11.06 -33.25
N ILE A 19 2.83 -12.16 -33.50
CA ILE A 19 3.83 -12.70 -32.54
C ILE A 19 4.96 -11.70 -32.32
N ILE A 20 5.50 -11.10 -33.38
CA ILE A 20 6.59 -10.12 -33.26
C ILE A 20 6.11 -8.88 -32.48
N LEU A 21 4.90 -8.38 -32.77
CA LEU A 21 4.32 -7.24 -32.04
C LEU A 21 4.09 -7.55 -30.56
N THR A 22 3.59 -8.75 -30.22
CA THR A 22 3.37 -9.15 -28.82
C THR A 22 4.69 -9.33 -28.06
N VAL A 23 5.67 -10.01 -28.65
CA VAL A 23 6.99 -10.18 -28.04
C VAL A 23 7.70 -8.83 -27.89
N GLY A 24 7.65 -7.97 -28.91
CA GLY A 24 8.21 -6.62 -28.87
C GLY A 24 7.54 -5.78 -27.78
N SER A 25 6.22 -5.84 -27.64
CA SER A 25 5.47 -5.13 -26.60
C SER A 25 5.85 -5.61 -25.19
N ILE A 26 6.00 -6.93 -25.00
CA ILE A 26 6.43 -7.51 -23.72
C ILE A 26 7.87 -7.08 -23.40
N TYR A 27 8.76 -7.07 -24.40
CA TYR A 27 10.13 -6.63 -24.23
C TYR A 27 10.20 -5.15 -23.81
N VAL A 28 9.50 -4.27 -24.53
CA VAL A 28 9.44 -2.83 -24.20
C VAL A 28 8.83 -2.61 -22.81
N TYR A 29 7.77 -3.33 -22.47
CA TYR A 29 7.17 -3.27 -21.13
C TYR A 29 8.17 -3.69 -20.03
N ARG A 30 8.92 -4.79 -20.24
CA ARG A 30 9.92 -5.26 -19.26
C ARG A 30 11.08 -4.28 -19.07
N HIS A 31 11.54 -3.64 -20.14
CA HIS A 31 12.75 -2.80 -20.12
C HIS A 31 12.50 -1.31 -20.00
N SER A 32 11.22 -0.84 -20.02
CA SER A 32 10.88 0.57 -19.82
C SER A 32 10.22 0.82 -18.45
N PRO A 33 10.96 1.32 -17.44
CA PRO A 33 10.39 1.70 -16.16
C PRO A 33 9.29 2.77 -16.27
N ARG A 34 9.49 3.73 -17.22
CA ARG A 34 8.53 4.83 -17.47
C ARG A 34 7.21 4.29 -18.04
N LEU A 35 7.25 3.33 -18.97
CA LEU A 35 6.05 2.73 -19.53
C LEU A 35 5.30 1.90 -18.48
N ARG A 36 6.02 1.15 -17.65
CA ARG A 36 5.41 0.41 -16.53
C ARG A 36 4.74 1.34 -15.52
N GLN A 37 5.35 2.48 -15.23
CA GLN A 37 4.77 3.49 -14.33
C GLN A 37 3.55 4.16 -14.96
N TRP A 38 3.61 4.49 -16.25
CA TRP A 38 2.49 5.06 -17.00
C TRP A 38 1.30 4.09 -17.04
N ILE A 39 1.52 2.81 -17.41
CA ILE A 39 0.47 1.78 -17.44
C ILE A 39 -0.12 1.56 -16.03
N ARG A 40 0.69 1.60 -14.96
CA ARG A 40 0.17 1.53 -13.59
C ARG A 40 -0.71 2.72 -13.24
N ASN A 41 -0.30 3.92 -13.62
CA ASN A 41 -1.08 5.13 -13.39
C ASN A 41 -2.40 5.09 -14.17
N GLU A 42 -2.38 4.69 -15.44
CA GLU A 42 -3.58 4.52 -16.25
C GLU A 42 -4.50 3.41 -15.70
N ARG A 43 -3.95 2.27 -15.29
CA ARG A 43 -4.74 1.23 -14.61
C ARG A 43 -5.37 1.77 -13.33
N SER A 44 -4.66 2.56 -12.54
CA SER A 44 -5.21 3.18 -11.33
C SER A 44 -6.31 4.19 -11.64
N LEU A 45 -6.25 4.85 -12.81
CA LEU A 45 -7.31 5.74 -13.30
C LEU A 45 -8.52 4.97 -13.85
N LEU A 46 -8.30 3.84 -14.53
CA LEU A 46 -9.35 2.97 -15.07
C LEU A 46 -10.04 2.14 -13.99
N THR A 47 -9.31 1.71 -12.96
CA THR A 47 -9.87 1.07 -11.76
C THR A 47 -10.49 2.08 -10.78
N ARG A 48 -10.47 3.36 -11.07
CA ARG A 48 -11.34 4.39 -10.47
C ARG A 48 -12.81 4.23 -10.88
N HIS A 49 -13.29 3.06 -11.20
CA HIS A 49 -14.69 2.76 -11.01
C HIS A 49 -14.96 2.90 -9.52
N ARG A 50 -15.56 4.03 -9.20
CA ARG A 50 -16.07 4.45 -7.92
C ARG A 50 -16.89 3.33 -7.29
N HIS A 51 -16.23 2.37 -6.68
CA HIS A 51 -16.83 1.76 -5.53
C HIS A 51 -16.92 2.92 -4.53
N HIS A 52 -18.12 3.44 -4.32
CA HIS A 52 -18.42 4.27 -3.19
C HIS A 52 -18.23 3.36 -1.96
N TYR A 53 -17.00 3.19 -1.52
CA TYR A 53 -16.77 2.66 -0.20
C TYR A 53 -17.33 3.71 0.75
N THR A 54 -18.49 3.44 1.29
CA THR A 54 -19.03 4.15 2.43
C THR A 54 -18.03 3.95 3.57
N LEU A 55 -17.87 4.97 4.41
CA LEU A 55 -17.15 4.77 5.68
C LEU A 55 -17.77 3.55 6.35
N PRO A 56 -16.95 2.58 6.81
CA PRO A 56 -17.47 1.41 7.52
C PRO A 56 -18.43 1.81 8.62
N GLU A 57 -19.48 1.04 8.82
CA GLU A 57 -20.37 1.18 9.95
C GLU A 57 -19.58 0.82 11.22
N GLY A 58 -19.60 1.69 12.20
CA GLY A 58 -18.90 1.48 13.46
C GLY A 58 -18.38 2.76 14.09
N LYS A 59 -17.71 2.60 15.21
CA LYS A 59 -17.09 3.71 15.94
C LYS A 59 -15.87 4.22 15.18
N CYS A 60 -15.86 5.51 14.83
CA CYS A 60 -14.65 6.15 14.34
C CYS A 60 -13.51 5.98 15.35
N PHE A 61 -12.35 5.50 14.89
CA PHE A 61 -11.14 5.50 15.71
C PHE A 61 -10.63 6.94 15.87
N ASP A 62 -10.38 7.35 17.09
CA ASP A 62 -9.92 8.71 17.42
C ASP A 62 -8.89 8.71 18.57
N ASP A 63 -7.94 7.81 18.50
CA ASP A 63 -6.84 7.80 19.46
C ASP A 63 -6.02 9.08 19.36
N LEU A 64 -5.74 9.68 20.50
CA LEU A 64 -5.08 10.96 20.59
C LEU A 64 -3.67 10.93 20.03
N GLN A 65 -3.31 11.91 19.24
CA GLN A 65 -2.00 12.04 18.58
C GLN A 65 -0.82 11.99 19.58
N ASN A 66 -0.96 12.60 20.75
CA ASN A 66 0.07 12.60 21.78
C ASN A 66 0.31 11.19 22.36
N VAL A 67 -0.74 10.39 22.55
CA VAL A 67 -0.65 9.01 23.05
C VAL A 67 0.06 8.14 22.01
N GLN A 68 -0.30 8.27 20.74
CA GLN A 68 0.37 7.58 19.64
C GLN A 68 1.85 7.97 19.54
N LEU A 69 2.16 9.27 19.67
CA LEU A 69 3.51 9.77 19.61
C LEU A 69 4.38 9.22 20.75
N GLU A 70 3.85 9.13 21.97
CA GLU A 70 4.58 8.55 23.10
C GLU A 70 4.81 7.03 22.90
N ALA A 71 3.85 6.31 22.35
CA ALA A 71 4.03 4.91 21.98
C ALA A 71 5.08 4.75 20.87
N ALA A 72 5.05 5.61 19.86
CA ALA A 72 6.00 5.60 18.76
C ALA A 72 7.43 5.86 19.25
N LYS A 73 7.62 6.84 20.14
CA LYS A 73 8.94 7.14 20.76
C LYS A 73 9.48 5.96 21.57
N ARG A 74 8.61 5.28 22.31
CA ARG A 74 9.00 4.16 23.20
C ARG A 74 9.38 2.91 22.42
N ASN A 75 8.66 2.62 21.33
CA ASN A 75 8.76 1.36 20.62
C ASN A 75 9.56 1.46 19.31
N GLY A 76 9.93 2.65 18.89
CA GLY A 76 10.54 2.87 17.58
C GLY A 76 12.00 3.29 17.61
N ILE A 77 12.49 3.63 16.44
CA ILE A 77 13.83 4.16 16.23
C ILE A 77 13.91 5.65 16.58
N LYS A 78 15.11 6.18 16.72
CA LYS A 78 15.30 7.64 16.75
C LYS A 78 15.00 8.24 15.36
N PRO A 79 14.33 9.42 15.29
CA PRO A 79 14.05 10.07 14.01
C PRO A 79 15.31 10.29 13.17
N LEU A 80 15.25 9.85 11.92
CA LEU A 80 16.33 10.01 10.96
C LEU A 80 16.23 11.39 10.27
N ASP A 81 17.38 12.02 10.02
CA ASP A 81 17.45 13.28 9.29
C ASP A 81 17.12 13.06 7.80
N ASP A 82 17.75 12.03 7.20
CA ASP A 82 17.63 11.61 5.80
C ASP A 82 17.57 10.07 5.69
N ASP A 83 17.62 9.53 4.48
CA ASP A 83 17.52 8.10 4.19
C ASP A 83 18.84 7.33 4.26
N LYS A 84 19.99 8.02 4.41
CA LYS A 84 21.34 7.41 4.33
C LYS A 84 21.59 6.28 5.34
N LYS A 85 20.90 6.33 6.47
CA LYS A 85 21.05 5.32 7.53
C LYS A 85 20.06 4.16 7.43
N ILE A 86 19.07 4.25 6.56
CA ILE A 86 17.97 3.24 6.47
C ILE A 86 18.56 1.87 6.18
N GLN A 87 19.38 1.74 5.14
CA GLN A 87 19.95 0.46 4.73
C GLN A 87 20.80 -0.21 5.82
N ARG A 88 21.51 0.58 6.60
CA ARG A 88 22.24 0.06 7.76
C ARG A 88 21.28 -0.49 8.82
N LEU A 89 20.21 0.25 9.14
CA LEU A 89 19.22 -0.20 10.12
C LEU A 89 18.47 -1.46 9.65
N VAL A 90 18.29 -1.62 8.35
CA VAL A 90 17.74 -2.86 7.75
C VAL A 90 18.73 -4.01 7.92
N HIS A 91 20.00 -3.79 7.57
CA HIS A 91 21.06 -4.79 7.74
C HIS A 91 21.20 -5.23 9.21
N ASP A 92 21.06 -4.29 10.14
CA ASP A 92 21.16 -4.52 11.58
C ASP A 92 19.85 -5.12 12.17
N GLY A 93 18.80 -5.40 11.36
CA GLY A 93 17.52 -5.95 11.77
C GLY A 93 16.65 -5.02 12.61
N VAL A 94 16.96 -3.72 12.64
CA VAL A 94 16.21 -2.69 13.38
C VAL A 94 15.00 -2.21 12.60
N LEU A 95 15.11 -2.21 11.27
CA LEU A 95 14.03 -1.95 10.31
C LEU A 95 13.89 -3.13 9.36
N GLU A 96 12.68 -3.36 8.90
CA GLU A 96 12.35 -4.31 7.85
C GLU A 96 11.69 -3.58 6.69
N GLU A 97 11.99 -4.03 5.47
CA GLU A 97 11.33 -3.53 4.27
C GLU A 97 9.97 -4.20 4.13
N ILE A 98 8.91 -3.39 4.05
CA ILE A 98 7.59 -3.87 3.71
C ILE A 98 7.47 -3.97 2.19
N SER A 99 7.56 -5.18 1.67
CA SER A 99 7.23 -5.50 0.27
C SER A 99 5.82 -6.05 0.19
N GLU A 100 5.21 -6.00 -1.00
CA GLU A 100 3.90 -6.61 -1.19
C GLU A 100 3.94 -8.13 -0.96
N ASN A 101 2.90 -8.66 -0.32
CA ASN A 101 2.72 -10.08 -0.07
C ASN A 101 1.28 -10.53 -0.39
N ALA A 102 0.84 -11.68 0.15
CA ALA A 102 -0.49 -12.22 -0.08
C ALA A 102 -1.62 -11.37 0.55
N THR A 103 -1.34 -10.57 1.57
CA THR A 103 -2.35 -9.88 2.39
C THR A 103 -2.34 -8.38 2.25
N TYR A 104 -1.20 -7.79 1.88
CA TYR A 104 -1.09 -6.35 1.64
C TYR A 104 -0.26 -6.01 0.41
N LYS A 105 -0.47 -4.80 -0.07
CA LYS A 105 0.31 -4.15 -1.13
C LYS A 105 0.77 -2.79 -0.65
N VAL A 106 1.99 -2.42 -1.01
CA VAL A 106 2.52 -1.07 -0.74
C VAL A 106 2.30 -0.20 -1.96
N ASP A 107 1.65 0.96 -1.76
CA ASP A 107 1.44 1.95 -2.82
C ASP A 107 2.76 2.63 -3.20
N HIS A 108 2.75 3.43 -4.28
CA HIS A 108 3.90 4.27 -4.58
C HIS A 108 4.03 5.37 -3.53
N LEU A 109 5.00 5.21 -2.62
CA LEU A 109 5.23 6.14 -1.52
C LEU A 109 6.06 7.34 -2.00
N THR A 110 5.47 8.54 -2.00
CA THR A 110 6.13 9.79 -2.45
C THR A 110 6.81 10.57 -1.33
N HIS A 111 6.32 10.42 -0.10
CA HIS A 111 6.76 11.17 1.08
C HIS A 111 7.08 10.29 2.29
N SER A 112 7.26 9.00 2.06
CA SER A 112 7.67 8.03 3.07
C SER A 112 8.41 6.88 2.42
N TYR A 113 9.06 6.06 3.24
CA TYR A 113 9.82 4.88 2.82
C TYR A 113 9.12 3.60 3.26
N PRO A 114 9.23 2.50 2.51
CA PRO A 114 8.58 1.23 2.82
C PRO A 114 9.34 0.45 3.91
N TYR A 115 9.58 1.06 5.05
CA TYR A 115 10.31 0.44 6.16
C TYR A 115 9.55 0.64 7.45
N LEU A 116 9.53 -0.40 8.28
CA LEU A 116 8.93 -0.40 9.62
C LEU A 116 9.85 -1.16 10.58
N VAL A 117 9.65 -0.95 11.89
CA VAL A 117 10.25 -1.84 12.90
C VAL A 117 9.56 -3.21 12.85
N PRO A 118 10.25 -4.33 13.20
CA PRO A 118 9.70 -5.69 13.11
C PRO A 118 8.32 -5.86 13.75
N LYS A 119 8.11 -5.28 14.92
CA LYS A 119 6.80 -5.32 15.62
C LYS A 119 5.67 -4.67 14.82
N ALA A 120 5.96 -3.61 14.05
CA ALA A 120 4.97 -2.95 13.20
C ALA A 120 4.71 -3.74 11.90
N VAL A 121 5.72 -4.44 11.38
CA VAL A 121 5.54 -5.38 10.24
C VAL A 121 4.61 -6.51 10.65
N MET A 122 4.85 -7.17 11.79
CA MET A 122 3.97 -8.22 12.31
C MET A 122 2.52 -7.72 12.49
N LEU A 123 2.34 -6.51 13.02
CA LEU A 123 0.98 -5.94 13.15
C LEU A 123 0.32 -5.72 11.79
N LEU A 124 1.06 -5.24 10.79
CA LEU A 124 0.56 -5.04 9.43
C LEU A 124 0.12 -6.36 8.78
N GLU A 125 0.91 -7.43 8.96
CA GLU A 125 0.58 -8.77 8.48
C GLU A 125 -0.70 -9.30 9.15
N ASP A 126 -0.80 -9.20 10.48
CA ASP A 126 -1.99 -9.61 11.23
C ASP A 126 -3.25 -8.85 10.79
N ILE A 127 -3.13 -7.53 10.53
CA ILE A 127 -4.26 -6.74 10.00
C ILE A 127 -4.69 -7.30 8.63
N GLY A 128 -3.74 -7.56 7.74
CA GLY A 128 -4.03 -8.08 6.41
C GLY A 128 -4.69 -9.47 6.44
N GLU A 129 -4.15 -10.39 7.22
CA GLU A 129 -4.68 -11.75 7.38
C GLU A 129 -6.08 -11.74 8.00
N LEU A 130 -6.26 -10.95 9.07
CA LEU A 130 -7.55 -10.84 9.75
C LEU A 130 -8.61 -10.20 8.85
N THR A 131 -8.22 -9.17 8.06
CA THR A 131 -9.10 -8.55 7.07
C THR A 131 -9.57 -9.56 6.02
N GLN A 132 -8.67 -10.35 5.47
CA GLN A 132 -9.01 -11.40 4.49
C GLN A 132 -9.91 -12.48 5.12
N SER A 133 -9.63 -12.88 6.35
CA SER A 133 -10.42 -13.88 7.08
C SER A 133 -11.84 -13.40 7.35
N LEU A 134 -12.01 -12.18 7.87
CA LEU A 134 -13.33 -11.59 8.16
C LEU A 134 -14.11 -11.29 6.89
N GLY A 135 -13.44 -10.74 5.89
CA GLY A 135 -14.04 -10.43 4.59
C GLY A 135 -14.29 -11.65 3.71
N LYS A 136 -13.79 -12.84 4.07
CA LYS A 136 -13.80 -14.04 3.22
C LYS A 136 -13.32 -13.74 1.80
N SER A 137 -12.30 -12.90 1.69
CA SER A 137 -11.79 -12.33 0.45
C SER A 137 -10.28 -12.55 0.36
N ARG A 138 -9.76 -12.54 -0.87
CA ARG A 138 -8.32 -12.51 -1.15
C ARG A 138 -7.83 -11.11 -1.50
N SER A 139 -8.67 -10.11 -1.38
CA SER A 139 -8.29 -8.73 -1.60
C SER A 139 -7.23 -8.30 -0.60
N ARG A 140 -6.24 -7.54 -1.09
CA ARG A 140 -5.14 -7.06 -0.27
C ARG A 140 -5.40 -5.63 0.20
N ILE A 141 -5.09 -5.34 1.44
CA ILE A 141 -5.08 -3.97 1.96
C ILE A 141 -3.96 -3.16 1.30
N ILE A 142 -4.12 -1.84 1.17
CA ILE A 142 -3.12 -0.96 0.55
C ILE A 142 -2.49 -0.06 1.60
N VAL A 143 -1.18 -0.25 1.81
CA VAL A 143 -0.36 0.64 2.66
C VAL A 143 -0.03 1.90 1.88
N THR A 144 -0.35 3.06 2.42
CA THR A 144 -0.21 4.37 1.76
C THR A 144 0.90 5.24 2.35
N SER A 145 1.43 4.87 3.51
CA SER A 145 2.56 5.56 4.16
C SER A 145 3.29 4.61 5.12
N GLY A 146 4.60 4.76 5.24
CA GLY A 146 5.48 4.07 6.17
C GLY A 146 6.42 5.04 6.88
N LEU A 147 7.69 4.68 7.03
CA LEU A 147 8.72 5.48 7.69
C LEU A 147 8.89 6.85 7.02
N ARG A 148 8.97 7.91 7.81
CA ARG A 148 9.30 9.26 7.35
C ARG A 148 10.57 9.78 8.02
N THR A 149 11.44 10.40 7.22
CA THR A 149 12.59 11.16 7.74
C THR A 149 12.21 12.62 7.97
N LYS A 150 13.05 13.38 8.70
CA LYS A 150 12.84 14.82 8.86
C LYS A 150 12.82 15.54 7.52
N GLU A 151 13.63 15.08 6.55
CA GLU A 151 13.67 15.62 5.19
C GLU A 151 12.33 15.41 4.47
N THR A 152 11.76 14.19 4.50
CA THR A 152 10.47 13.91 3.84
C THR A 152 9.32 14.67 4.49
N ILE A 153 9.34 14.86 5.81
CA ILE A 153 8.35 15.69 6.51
C ILE A 153 8.49 17.16 6.12
N ALA A 154 9.74 17.68 6.03
CA ALA A 154 9.97 19.04 5.58
C ALA A 154 9.49 19.27 4.13
N LYS A 155 9.66 18.29 3.24
CA LYS A 155 9.09 18.32 1.87
C LYS A 155 7.57 18.29 1.89
N LEU A 156 6.98 17.42 2.69
CA LEU A 156 5.52 17.30 2.82
C LEU A 156 4.88 18.56 3.39
N SER A 157 5.48 19.19 4.40
CA SER A 157 4.95 20.39 5.05
C SER A 157 4.92 21.63 4.14
N ARG A 158 5.70 21.65 3.06
CA ARG A 158 5.65 22.72 2.04
C ARG A 158 4.38 22.64 1.18
N SER A 159 3.84 21.44 0.99
CA SER A 159 2.64 21.19 0.18
C SER A 159 1.38 20.93 1.03
N ASN A 160 1.57 20.58 2.30
CA ASN A 160 0.47 20.24 3.21
C ASN A 160 0.71 20.88 4.59
N SER A 161 -0.02 21.95 4.88
CA SER A 161 0.06 22.68 6.17
C SER A 161 -0.32 21.84 7.40
N ASN A 162 -1.00 20.70 7.20
CA ASN A 162 -1.39 19.79 8.28
C ASN A 162 -0.28 18.78 8.64
N ALA A 163 0.84 18.74 7.91
CA ALA A 163 1.94 17.85 8.21
C ALA A 163 2.64 18.30 9.51
N SER A 164 2.43 17.55 10.58
CA SER A 164 3.06 17.80 11.87
C SER A 164 4.56 17.51 11.80
N ARG A 165 5.38 18.43 12.34
CA ARG A 165 6.81 18.18 12.54
C ARG A 165 7.07 17.01 13.50
N ASN A 166 6.12 16.73 14.39
CA ASN A 166 6.14 15.60 15.34
C ASN A 166 5.30 14.45 14.83
N SER A 167 5.64 13.89 13.69
CA SER A 167 4.93 12.76 13.09
C SER A 167 5.35 11.42 13.72
N CYS A 168 4.39 10.57 14.06
CA CYS A 168 4.64 9.21 14.56
C CYS A 168 5.39 8.34 13.54
N HIS A 169 5.25 8.62 12.25
CA HIS A 169 5.97 7.92 11.18
C HIS A 169 7.49 8.01 11.26
N GLN A 170 8.04 9.00 12.00
CA GLN A 170 9.49 9.15 12.15
C GLN A 170 10.15 8.00 12.92
N TYR A 171 9.36 7.24 13.65
CA TYR A 171 9.84 6.20 14.56
C TYR A 171 9.77 4.79 13.96
N GLY A 172 9.23 4.64 12.72
CA GLY A 172 9.07 3.35 12.06
C GLY A 172 8.00 2.43 12.66
N THR A 173 7.23 2.92 13.62
CA THR A 173 6.17 2.16 14.33
C THR A 173 4.77 2.44 13.78
N THR A 174 4.69 3.32 12.77
CA THR A 174 3.42 3.87 12.31
C THR A 174 3.32 3.75 10.79
N PHE A 175 2.15 3.35 10.33
CA PHE A 175 1.82 3.23 8.91
C PHE A 175 0.36 3.60 8.65
N ASP A 176 0.05 3.95 7.41
CA ASP A 176 -1.30 4.29 6.99
C ASP A 176 -1.83 3.24 6.03
N ILE A 177 -3.10 2.83 6.21
CA ILE A 177 -3.82 1.89 5.32
C ILE A 177 -5.05 2.61 4.76
N SER A 178 -5.23 2.56 3.43
CA SER A 178 -6.44 3.07 2.79
C SER A 178 -7.66 2.26 3.19
N TYR A 179 -8.78 2.93 3.57
CA TYR A 179 -10.07 2.26 3.79
C TYR A 179 -11.02 2.38 2.59
N ILE A 180 -10.57 3.02 1.49
CA ILE A 180 -11.36 3.17 0.27
C ILE A 180 -10.73 2.52 -0.95
N ARG A 181 -9.51 1.99 -0.84
CA ARG A 181 -8.77 1.36 -1.93
C ARG A 181 -8.21 0.02 -1.47
N PHE A 182 -8.47 -1.00 -2.25
CA PHE A 182 -7.98 -2.35 -2.05
C PHE A 182 -7.42 -2.88 -3.37
N ASP A 183 -6.47 -3.80 -3.30
CA ASP A 183 -5.98 -4.50 -4.48
C ASP A 183 -6.79 -5.79 -4.62
N GLU A 184 -7.86 -5.71 -5.39
CA GLU A 184 -8.84 -6.79 -5.55
C GLU A 184 -8.30 -7.88 -6.48
N SER A 185 -8.36 -9.13 -6.02
CA SER A 185 -7.93 -10.29 -6.80
C SER A 185 -9.00 -10.80 -7.77
N CYS A 186 -10.28 -10.44 -7.56
CA CYS A 186 -11.40 -10.84 -8.42
C CYS A 186 -12.59 -9.86 -8.29
N PHE A 187 -13.17 -9.45 -9.43
CA PHE A 187 -14.32 -8.54 -9.51
C PHE A 187 -15.65 -9.13 -8.99
N LEU A 188 -15.67 -10.38 -8.53
CA LEU A 188 -16.89 -11.11 -8.19
C LEU A 188 -17.17 -11.20 -6.69
N GLU A 189 -16.26 -10.78 -5.84
CA GLU A 189 -16.47 -10.82 -4.40
C GLU A 189 -17.20 -9.56 -3.92
N LYS A 190 -18.50 -9.70 -3.64
CA LYS A 190 -19.38 -8.66 -3.07
C LYS A 190 -19.17 -8.46 -1.56
N THR A 191 -18.04 -8.85 -1.02
CA THR A 191 -17.73 -8.63 0.40
C THR A 191 -17.32 -7.20 0.63
N ASP A 192 -17.87 -6.56 1.65
CA ASP A 192 -17.43 -5.23 2.07
C ASP A 192 -16.09 -5.36 2.79
N ILE A 193 -15.03 -5.41 1.99
CA ILE A 193 -13.64 -5.52 2.48
C ILE A 193 -13.26 -4.31 3.36
N SER A 194 -13.89 -3.16 3.14
CA SER A 194 -13.68 -1.96 3.96
C SER A 194 -14.22 -2.18 5.37
N GLN A 195 -15.39 -2.83 5.50
CA GLN A 195 -15.93 -3.20 6.81
C GLN A 195 -15.05 -4.26 7.47
N ALA A 196 -14.61 -5.27 6.74
CA ALA A 196 -13.72 -6.30 7.28
C ALA A 196 -12.38 -5.72 7.79
N LEU A 197 -11.82 -4.71 7.11
CA LEU A 197 -10.65 -3.97 7.60
C LEU A 197 -10.96 -3.22 8.90
N HIS A 198 -12.12 -2.57 8.97
CA HIS A 198 -12.56 -1.87 10.16
C HIS A 198 -12.68 -2.82 11.37
N ASP A 199 -13.37 -3.94 11.19
CA ASP A 199 -13.59 -4.95 12.21
C ASP A 199 -12.28 -5.61 12.66
N ALA A 200 -11.35 -5.83 11.74
CA ALA A 200 -10.01 -6.31 12.04
C ALA A 200 -9.23 -5.34 12.94
N LEU A 201 -9.30 -4.05 12.61
CA LEU A 201 -8.66 -3.00 13.40
C LEU A 201 -9.32 -2.84 14.78
N GLU A 202 -10.65 -2.91 14.86
CA GLU A 202 -11.37 -2.84 16.13
C GLU A 202 -10.92 -3.98 17.07
N LYS A 203 -10.89 -5.22 16.56
CA LYS A 203 -10.43 -6.37 17.32
C LYS A 203 -8.99 -6.23 17.82
N LEU A 204 -8.06 -5.79 16.97
CA LEU A 204 -6.65 -5.62 17.36
C LEU A 204 -6.46 -4.43 18.30
N HIS A 205 -7.25 -3.37 18.16
CA HIS A 205 -7.28 -2.23 19.07
C HIS A 205 -7.79 -2.61 20.45
N GLU A 206 -8.87 -3.39 20.54
CA GLU A 206 -9.41 -3.93 21.81
C GLU A 206 -8.42 -4.86 22.51
N GLN A 207 -7.65 -5.64 21.75
CA GLN A 207 -6.54 -6.45 22.25
C GLN A 207 -5.35 -5.64 22.75
N GLY A 208 -5.39 -4.31 22.63
CA GLY A 208 -4.32 -3.42 23.06
C GLY A 208 -3.07 -3.50 22.17
N ARG A 209 -3.18 -3.98 20.92
CA ARG A 209 -2.03 -4.16 20.01
C ARG A 209 -1.64 -2.89 19.25
N CYS A 210 -2.59 -2.00 19.04
CA CYS A 210 -2.37 -0.76 18.29
C CYS A 210 -3.20 0.40 18.83
N TYR A 211 -2.78 1.60 18.46
CA TYR A 211 -3.59 2.81 18.42
C TYR A 211 -4.04 3.04 16.99
N VAL A 212 -5.25 3.53 16.79
CA VAL A 212 -5.81 3.78 15.46
C VAL A 212 -6.48 5.15 15.44
N LYS A 213 -6.29 5.88 14.34
CA LYS A 213 -7.00 7.12 14.06
C LYS A 213 -7.54 7.10 12.63
N THR A 214 -8.83 7.45 12.49
CA THR A 214 -9.46 7.60 11.17
C THR A 214 -9.13 8.97 10.59
N GLU A 215 -8.36 9.02 9.53
CA GLU A 215 -8.03 10.26 8.81
C GLU A 215 -8.99 10.47 7.63
N LYS A 216 -10.12 11.14 7.90
CA LYS A 216 -11.22 11.33 6.92
C LYS A 216 -10.80 12.06 5.65
N LYS A 217 -9.89 13.05 5.74
CA LYS A 217 -9.42 13.83 4.57
C LYS A 217 -8.50 13.01 3.66
N GLN A 218 -7.75 12.06 4.21
CA GLN A 218 -6.78 11.23 3.49
C GLN A 218 -7.36 9.85 3.15
N HIS A 219 -8.55 9.53 3.68
CA HIS A 219 -9.23 8.26 3.49
C HIS A 219 -8.38 7.07 3.91
N CYS A 220 -7.70 7.18 5.05
CA CYS A 220 -6.86 6.12 5.61
C CYS A 220 -7.05 5.98 7.13
N TYR A 221 -6.66 4.82 7.64
CA TYR A 221 -6.40 4.58 9.05
C TYR A 221 -4.93 4.83 9.32
N HIS A 222 -4.64 5.71 10.28
CA HIS A 222 -3.33 5.96 10.84
C HIS A 222 -3.13 5.05 12.03
N ILE A 223 -2.18 4.11 11.95
CA ILE A 223 -2.03 2.99 12.87
C ILE A 223 -0.64 3.04 13.49
N THR A 224 -0.58 3.04 14.83
CA THR A 224 0.67 3.02 15.59
C THR A 224 0.72 1.78 16.48
N VAL A 225 1.79 0.98 16.42
CA VAL A 225 1.95 -0.20 17.28
C VAL A 225 2.14 0.19 18.74
N LYS A 226 1.52 -0.58 19.67
CA LYS A 226 1.68 -0.41 21.14
C LYS A 226 2.86 -1.17 21.70
#